data_6c932a6fe653cb022a58bff2ed59a698
#
_entry.id   6c932a6fe653cb022a58bff2ed59a698
#
_cell.length_a   1.000
_cell.length_b   1.000
_cell.length_c   1.000
_cell.angle_alpha   90.00
_cell.angle_beta   90.00
_cell.angle_gamma   90.00
#
_symmetry.space_group_name_H-M   'P 1'
#
loop_
_entity.id
_entity.type
_entity.pdbx_description
1 polymer ?
#
loop_
_entity_poly.entity_id
_entity_poly.type
_entity_poly.pdbx_seq_one_letter_code
_entity_poly.pdbx_strand_id
1 'polypeptide(L)'
;MANEKARYSDVELEEFRAIIEEKLKVAKQTYRECMAQLNHSDSNDVVDTSPTYKALEEGSEAQSKEEIIQMAQRQQKFIKGLEAALIRIQNKTYGIDRETGELIPKERLRAVPHATLSVASKEARKK
;
A
#
# COMPACT_ATOMS: atom_id res chain seq x y z
N MET A 1 7.63 -22.49 -24.83
CA MET A 1 7.73 -23.37 -23.66
C MET A 1 7.09 -22.71 -22.46
N ALA A 2 6.36 -23.51 -21.72
CA ALA A 2 5.74 -23.00 -20.51
C ALA A 2 6.76 -22.42 -19.54
N ASN A 3 7.96 -22.99 -19.54
CA ASN A 3 9.00 -22.52 -18.63
C ASN A 3 9.41 -21.09 -18.87
N GLU A 4 9.28 -20.63 -20.09
CA GLU A 4 9.66 -19.26 -20.42
C GLU A 4 8.74 -18.26 -19.76
N LYS A 5 7.54 -18.71 -19.39
CA LYS A 5 6.57 -17.86 -18.75
C LYS A 5 6.52 -18.06 -17.23
N ALA A 6 7.51 -18.78 -16.70
CA ALA A 6 7.54 -19.04 -15.28
C ALA A 6 7.81 -17.79 -14.46
N ARG A 7 8.38 -16.77 -15.09
CA ARG A 7 8.61 -15.49 -14.44
C ARG A 7 8.59 -14.37 -15.46
N TYR A 8 8.41 -13.18 -14.97
CA TYR A 8 8.47 -12.01 -15.86
C TYR A 8 9.92 -11.74 -16.22
N SER A 9 10.10 -11.16 -17.40
CA SER A 9 11.44 -10.83 -17.88
C SER A 9 12.04 -9.70 -17.05
N ASP A 10 13.35 -9.55 -17.16
CA ASP A 10 14.03 -8.49 -16.44
C ASP A 10 13.48 -7.11 -16.83
N VAL A 11 13.16 -6.93 -18.10
CA VAL A 11 12.60 -5.66 -18.55
C VAL A 11 11.24 -5.41 -17.90
N GLU A 12 10.41 -6.45 -17.87
CA GLU A 12 9.11 -6.33 -17.26
C GLU A 12 9.21 -6.07 -15.77
N LEU A 13 10.15 -6.73 -15.11
CA LEU A 13 10.37 -6.51 -13.69
C LEU A 13 10.80 -5.08 -13.40
N GLU A 14 11.61 -4.50 -14.28
CA GLU A 14 12.01 -3.11 -14.09
C GLU A 14 10.82 -2.16 -14.24
N GLU A 15 9.92 -2.46 -15.15
CA GLU A 15 8.72 -1.65 -15.30
C GLU A 15 7.89 -1.67 -14.02
N PHE A 16 7.71 -2.87 -13.47
CA PHE A 16 6.94 -2.98 -12.23
C PHE A 16 7.68 -2.35 -11.06
N ARG A 17 9.00 -2.45 -11.07
CA ARG A 17 9.79 -1.83 -10.02
C ARG A 17 9.56 -0.33 -9.97
N ALA A 18 9.56 0.31 -11.12
CA ALA A 18 9.32 1.75 -11.19
C ALA A 18 7.94 2.09 -10.65
N ILE A 19 6.94 1.31 -11.02
CA ILE A 19 5.59 1.53 -10.54
C ILE A 19 5.53 1.38 -9.02
N ILE A 20 6.15 0.34 -8.51
CA ILE A 20 6.13 0.06 -7.08
C ILE A 20 6.87 1.14 -6.30
N GLU A 21 8.02 1.58 -6.80
CA GLU A 21 8.77 2.62 -6.12
C GLU A 21 8.00 3.92 -6.04
N GLU A 22 7.29 4.26 -7.12
CA GLU A 22 6.48 5.47 -7.10
C GLU A 22 5.34 5.35 -6.10
N LYS A 23 4.66 4.21 -6.10
CA LYS A 23 3.57 4.00 -5.16
C LYS A 23 4.07 3.96 -3.71
N LEU A 24 5.26 3.40 -3.52
CA LEU A 24 5.86 3.35 -2.19
C LEU A 24 6.18 4.75 -1.69
N LYS A 25 6.69 5.58 -2.57
CA LYS A 25 7.00 6.96 -2.21
C LYS A 25 5.74 7.69 -1.75
N VAL A 26 4.66 7.55 -2.51
CA VAL A 26 3.41 8.20 -2.17
C VAL A 26 2.83 7.64 -0.87
N ALA A 27 2.90 6.33 -0.71
CA ALA A 27 2.36 5.70 0.49
C ALA A 27 3.10 6.14 1.74
N LYS A 28 4.43 6.22 1.64
CA LYS A 28 5.22 6.69 2.78
C LYS A 28 4.92 8.15 3.10
N GLN A 29 4.72 8.95 2.08
CA GLN A 29 4.35 10.35 2.29
C GLN A 29 3.00 10.46 2.99
N THR A 30 2.03 9.70 2.51
CA THR A 30 0.71 9.70 3.11
C THR A 30 0.77 9.24 4.56
N TYR A 31 1.56 8.20 4.83
CA TYR A 31 1.71 7.71 6.18
C TYR A 31 2.31 8.79 7.09
N ARG A 32 3.36 9.46 6.62
CA ARG A 32 3.99 10.52 7.41
C ARG A 32 3.00 11.65 7.69
N GLU A 33 2.18 11.98 6.72
CA GLU A 33 1.18 13.03 6.91
C GLU A 33 0.14 12.62 7.94
N CYS A 34 -0.28 11.36 7.91
CA CYS A 34 -1.20 10.84 8.91
C CYS A 34 -0.61 10.92 10.30
N MET A 35 0.64 10.50 10.44
CA MET A 35 1.29 10.53 11.74
C MET A 35 1.50 11.95 12.22
N ALA A 36 1.81 12.86 11.31
CA ALA A 36 1.96 14.25 11.67
C ALA A 36 0.65 14.84 12.19
N GLN A 37 -0.44 14.48 11.54
CA GLN A 37 -1.74 14.96 11.99
C GLN A 37 -2.09 14.42 13.37
N LEU A 38 -1.78 13.15 13.62
CA LEU A 38 -2.04 12.56 14.91
C LEU A 38 -1.19 13.21 15.99
N ASN A 39 0.09 13.41 15.70
CA ASN A 39 0.99 14.04 16.66
C ASN A 39 0.61 15.48 16.91
N HIS A 40 0.24 16.18 15.86
CA HIS A 40 -0.19 17.56 15.97
C HIS A 40 -1.45 17.66 16.83
N SER A 41 -2.35 16.74 16.62
CA SER A 41 -3.58 16.71 17.39
C SER A 41 -3.31 16.49 18.87
N ASP A 42 -2.30 15.68 19.19
CA ASP A 42 -1.95 15.39 20.57
C ASP A 42 -1.29 16.58 21.27
N SER A 43 -0.58 17.38 20.53
CA SER A 43 0.17 18.48 21.12
C SER A 43 -0.38 19.84 20.72
N ASN A 44 -1.51 19.86 20.11
CA ASN A 44 -2.01 21.06 19.48
C ASN A 44 -2.61 22.06 20.43
N ASP A 45 -2.82 21.69 21.64
CA ASP A 45 -3.38 22.60 22.61
C ASP A 45 -2.57 23.89 22.68
N VAL A 46 -1.34 23.81 22.30
CA VAL A 46 -0.46 24.96 22.31
C VAL A 46 -0.67 25.87 21.11
N VAL A 47 -1.00 25.26 20.01
CA VAL A 47 -0.97 25.98 18.75
C VAL A 47 -2.31 26.53 18.35
N ASP A 48 -3.34 25.82 18.69
CA ASP A 48 -4.63 26.22 18.24
C ASP A 48 -5.05 27.52 18.85
N THR A 49 -5.50 28.41 18.00
CA THR A 49 -5.77 29.75 18.42
C THR A 49 -7.22 30.17 18.26
N SER A 50 -7.97 29.44 17.46
CA SER A 50 -9.32 29.85 17.15
C SER A 50 -10.33 29.04 17.94
N PRO A 51 -11.06 29.66 18.85
CA PRO A 51 -12.11 28.95 19.58
C PRO A 51 -13.17 28.38 18.65
N THR A 52 -13.53 29.14 17.62
CA THR A 52 -14.52 28.67 16.66
C THR A 52 -14.02 27.42 15.92
N TYR A 53 -12.79 27.50 15.46
CA TYR A 53 -12.21 26.38 14.77
C TYR A 53 -12.17 25.14 15.65
N LYS A 54 -11.80 25.34 16.89
CA LYS A 54 -11.73 24.23 17.83
C LYS A 54 -13.11 23.64 18.08
N ALA A 55 -14.11 24.50 18.20
CA ALA A 55 -15.47 24.01 18.43
C ALA A 55 -15.96 23.19 17.25
N LEU A 56 -15.63 23.62 16.06
CA LEU A 56 -16.01 22.87 14.88
C LEU A 56 -15.32 21.51 14.83
N GLU A 57 -14.08 21.48 15.24
CA GLU A 57 -13.31 20.24 15.20
C GLU A 57 -13.75 19.26 16.26
N GLU A 58 -14.10 19.74 17.42
CA GLU A 58 -14.43 18.83 18.51
C GLU A 58 -15.61 17.96 18.17
N GLY A 59 -16.54 18.48 17.40
CA GLY A 59 -17.72 17.72 17.05
C GLY A 59 -17.40 16.48 16.25
N SER A 60 -16.35 16.53 15.45
CA SER A 60 -15.99 15.42 14.58
C SER A 60 -14.59 14.90 14.83
N GLU A 61 -13.93 15.43 15.83
CA GLU A 61 -12.53 15.13 16.03
C GLU A 61 -12.26 13.67 16.33
N ALA A 62 -13.05 13.06 17.18
CA ALA A 62 -12.85 11.65 17.52
C ALA A 62 -12.99 10.77 16.29
N GLN A 63 -13.99 11.08 15.48
CA GLN A 63 -14.21 10.32 14.26
C GLN A 63 -13.10 10.54 13.27
N SER A 64 -12.65 11.78 13.15
CA SER A 64 -11.56 12.08 12.25
C SER A 64 -10.28 11.38 12.67
N LYS A 65 -10.01 11.37 13.96
CA LYS A 65 -8.84 10.68 14.47
C LYS A 65 -8.88 9.20 14.15
N GLU A 66 -10.04 8.61 14.34
CA GLU A 66 -10.22 7.20 14.04
C GLU A 66 -9.94 6.93 12.58
N GLU A 67 -10.45 7.79 11.71
CA GLU A 67 -10.23 7.62 10.28
C GLU A 67 -8.77 7.78 9.92
N ILE A 68 -8.08 8.73 10.55
CA ILE A 68 -6.67 8.93 10.29
C ILE A 68 -5.87 7.71 10.74
N ILE A 69 -6.21 7.17 11.90
CA ILE A 69 -5.53 5.98 12.40
C ILE A 69 -5.73 4.81 11.43
N GLN A 70 -6.94 4.63 10.95
CA GLN A 70 -7.22 3.56 10.00
C GLN A 70 -6.46 3.77 8.70
N MET A 71 -6.39 5.01 8.24
CA MET A 71 -5.63 5.32 7.03
C MET A 71 -4.16 5.00 7.24
N ALA A 72 -3.60 5.39 8.39
CA ALA A 72 -2.21 5.11 8.67
C ALA A 72 -1.94 3.62 8.70
N GLN A 73 -2.84 2.86 9.29
CA GLN A 73 -2.67 1.41 9.34
C GLN A 73 -2.73 0.79 7.95
N ARG A 74 -3.64 1.26 7.10
CA ARG A 74 -3.71 0.76 5.73
C ARG A 74 -2.44 1.09 4.96
N GLN A 75 -1.93 2.31 5.13
CA GLN A 75 -0.69 2.68 4.45
C GLN A 75 0.48 1.84 4.94
N GLN A 76 0.52 1.56 6.22
CA GLN A 76 1.60 0.74 6.77
C GLN A 76 1.60 -0.66 6.15
N LYS A 77 0.42 -1.27 6.04
CA LYS A 77 0.32 -2.57 5.40
C LYS A 77 0.71 -2.50 3.93
N PHE A 78 0.26 -1.45 3.26
CA PHE A 78 0.56 -1.25 1.85
C PHE A 78 2.06 -1.10 1.65
N ILE A 79 2.70 -0.29 2.51
CA ILE A 79 4.14 -0.07 2.45
C ILE A 79 4.88 -1.39 2.60
N LYS A 80 4.49 -2.20 3.59
CA LYS A 80 5.13 -3.49 3.80
C LYS A 80 4.96 -4.40 2.59
N GLY A 81 3.77 -4.38 2.00
CA GLY A 81 3.51 -5.19 0.81
C GLY A 81 4.35 -4.75 -0.36
N LEU A 82 4.49 -3.44 -0.55
CA LEU A 82 5.29 -2.91 -1.65
C LEU A 82 6.77 -3.22 -1.44
N GLU A 83 7.26 -3.11 -0.22
CA GLU A 83 8.65 -3.42 0.06
C GLU A 83 8.93 -4.90 -0.18
N ALA A 84 8.01 -5.77 0.22
CA ALA A 84 8.15 -7.19 -0.07
C ALA A 84 8.13 -7.45 -1.56
N ALA A 85 7.32 -6.68 -2.30
CA ALA A 85 7.29 -6.83 -3.76
C ALA A 85 8.63 -6.47 -4.38
N LEU A 86 9.28 -5.43 -3.88
CA LEU A 86 10.61 -5.07 -4.39
C LEU A 86 11.61 -6.17 -4.14
N ILE A 87 11.54 -6.83 -3.00
CA ILE A 87 12.42 -7.96 -2.71
C ILE A 87 12.16 -9.09 -3.69
N ARG A 88 10.90 -9.35 -4.00
CA ARG A 88 10.58 -10.40 -4.97
C ARG A 88 11.08 -10.05 -6.35
N ILE A 89 11.05 -8.77 -6.73
CA ILE A 89 11.62 -8.35 -8.01
C ILE A 89 13.12 -8.62 -8.02
N GLN A 90 13.79 -8.31 -6.94
CA GLN A 90 15.20 -8.57 -6.83
C GLN A 90 15.52 -10.06 -6.96
N ASN A 91 14.66 -10.89 -6.40
CA ASN A 91 14.83 -12.35 -6.44
C ASN A 91 14.23 -12.96 -7.70
N LYS A 92 13.61 -12.13 -8.56
CA LYS A 92 13.03 -12.59 -9.83
C LYS A 92 11.84 -13.51 -9.62
N THR A 93 11.15 -13.34 -8.51
CA THR A 93 9.95 -14.12 -8.20
C THR A 93 8.69 -13.26 -8.18
N TYR A 94 8.82 -12.00 -8.52
CA TYR A 94 7.68 -11.09 -8.52
C TYR A 94 6.65 -11.49 -9.57
N GLY A 95 5.39 -11.34 -9.22
CA GLY A 95 4.31 -11.58 -10.16
C GLY A 95 3.96 -13.04 -10.36
N ILE A 96 4.47 -13.90 -9.50
CA ILE A 96 4.16 -15.32 -9.57
C ILE A 96 3.13 -15.63 -8.48
N ASP A 97 2.03 -16.26 -8.92
CA ASP A 97 0.96 -16.66 -8.00
C ASP A 97 1.50 -17.71 -7.05
N ARG A 98 1.44 -17.45 -5.76
CA ARG A 98 2.03 -18.36 -4.79
C ARG A 98 1.22 -19.66 -4.64
N GLU A 99 -0.01 -19.68 -5.15
CA GLU A 99 -0.82 -20.89 -5.08
C GLU A 99 -0.61 -21.79 -6.28
N THR A 100 -0.50 -21.22 -7.46
CA THR A 100 -0.43 -21.98 -8.70
C THR A 100 0.94 -21.99 -9.33
N GLY A 101 1.77 -21.04 -8.98
CA GLY A 101 3.08 -20.89 -9.63
C GLY A 101 3.01 -20.26 -10.99
N GLU A 102 1.82 -19.85 -11.41
CA GLU A 102 1.66 -19.20 -12.69
C GLU A 102 1.77 -17.69 -12.54
N LEU A 103 2.02 -17.02 -13.66
CA LEU A 103 2.15 -15.58 -13.64
C LEU A 103 0.81 -14.91 -13.34
N ILE A 104 0.85 -13.92 -12.49
CA ILE A 104 -0.30 -13.06 -12.24
C ILE A 104 -0.41 -12.10 -13.42
N PRO A 105 -1.60 -11.90 -13.98
CA PRO A 105 -1.74 -10.99 -15.12
C PRO A 105 -1.23 -9.59 -14.81
N LYS A 106 -0.64 -8.96 -15.81
CA LYS A 106 -0.09 -7.63 -15.64
C LYS A 106 -1.14 -6.62 -15.19
N GLU A 107 -2.36 -6.77 -15.69
CA GLU A 107 -3.44 -5.86 -15.30
C GLU A 107 -3.68 -5.91 -13.80
N ARG A 108 -3.65 -7.10 -13.26
CA ARG A 108 -3.80 -7.28 -11.81
C ARG A 108 -2.66 -6.63 -11.06
N LEU A 109 -1.44 -6.81 -11.56
CA LEU A 109 -0.27 -6.25 -10.92
C LEU A 109 -0.24 -4.73 -11.00
N ARG A 110 -0.76 -4.17 -12.07
CA ARG A 110 -0.84 -2.71 -12.16
C ARG A 110 -1.85 -2.15 -11.17
N ALA A 111 -2.94 -2.87 -10.96
CA ALA A 111 -3.96 -2.45 -10.01
C ALA A 111 -3.53 -2.73 -8.58
N VAL A 112 -2.91 -3.88 -8.35
CA VAL A 112 -2.46 -4.28 -7.01
C VAL A 112 -1.02 -4.73 -7.11
N PRO A 113 -0.08 -3.79 -7.09
CA PRO A 113 1.34 -4.11 -7.34
C PRO A 113 1.94 -5.11 -6.36
N HIS A 114 1.40 -5.20 -5.16
CA HIS A 114 1.92 -6.10 -4.15
C HIS A 114 1.17 -7.43 -4.12
N ALA A 115 0.36 -7.72 -5.14
CA ALA A 115 -0.41 -8.96 -5.17
C ALA A 115 0.49 -10.17 -5.23
N THR A 116 0.11 -11.20 -4.51
CA THR A 116 0.78 -12.51 -4.55
C THR A 116 -0.15 -13.59 -5.05
N LEU A 117 -1.38 -13.23 -5.37
CA LEU A 117 -2.39 -14.16 -5.85
C LEU A 117 -3.10 -13.53 -7.04
N SER A 118 -3.41 -14.36 -8.02
CA SER A 118 -4.27 -13.92 -9.10
C SER A 118 -5.69 -13.79 -8.57
N VAL A 119 -6.55 -13.14 -9.36
CA VAL A 119 -7.95 -13.00 -8.97
C VAL A 119 -8.58 -14.38 -8.79
N ALA A 120 -8.26 -15.30 -9.70
CA ALA A 120 -8.80 -16.65 -9.62
C ALA A 120 -8.41 -17.36 -8.33
N SER A 121 -7.13 -17.25 -7.96
CA SER A 121 -6.67 -17.90 -6.73
C SER A 121 -7.30 -17.26 -5.50
N LYS A 122 -7.42 -15.94 -5.51
CA LYS A 122 -8.02 -15.23 -4.39
C LYS A 122 -9.48 -15.64 -4.23
N GLU A 123 -10.20 -15.75 -5.33
CA GLU A 123 -11.59 -16.18 -5.27
C GLU A 123 -11.72 -17.60 -4.74
N ALA A 124 -10.82 -18.47 -5.16
CA ALA A 124 -10.84 -19.84 -4.69
C ALA A 124 -10.63 -19.92 -3.18
N ARG A 125 -9.78 -19.08 -2.65
CA ARG A 125 -9.49 -19.08 -1.22
C ARG A 125 -10.68 -18.62 -0.38
N LYS A 126 -11.53 -17.80 -0.96
CA LYS A 126 -12.70 -17.31 -0.22
C LYS A 126 -13.75 -18.40 -0.01
N LYS A 127 -13.67 -19.45 -0.79
CA LYS A 127 -14.58 -20.57 -0.62
C LYS A 127 -14.04 -21.54 0.41
#